data_1117d01c09882ea5891cd7f133656f6f
#
_entry.id   1117d01c09882ea5891cd7f133656f6f
#
_cell.length_a   1.000
_cell.length_b   1.000
_cell.length_c   1.000
_cell.angle_alpha   90.00
_cell.angle_beta   90.00
_cell.angle_gamma   90.00
#
_symmetry.space_group_name_H-M   'P 1'
#
loop_
_entity.id
_entity.type
_entity.pdbx_description
1 polymer ?
#
loop_
_entity_poly.entity_id
_entity_poly.type
_entity_poly.pdbx_seq_one_letter_code
_entity_poly.pdbx_strand_id
1 'polypeptide(L)'
;SGDYSGQNIRDYLSAIDDVAKEPWVDKDRLGCVGASYGGYSVYFLAGHHDGRFKAFISHCGIFDFEAMYGSTEELFFLNNDYGGPYWDKQNATAMRTYANSPHKFVDKWDTPIMIITGELDFRIPYTQSLEAFTAARLHGIDARLVEFEDEDHQVMKPQNSVVWNREFFGWLDKYLKK
;
A
#
# COMPACT_ATOMS: atom_id res chain seq x y z
N SER A 1 -15.38 -5.96 -8.17
CA SER A 1 -14.95 -4.88 -9.06
C SER A 1 -15.69 -3.58 -8.73
N GLY A 2 -15.07 -2.43 -9.04
CA GLY A 2 -15.70 -1.11 -8.87
C GLY A 2 -15.91 -0.63 -7.43
N ASP A 3 -15.27 -1.25 -6.44
CA ASP A 3 -15.39 -0.88 -5.02
C ASP A 3 -14.01 -0.79 -4.32
N TYR A 4 -13.00 -0.35 -5.04
CA TYR A 4 -11.71 -0.04 -4.44
C TYR A 4 -11.86 1.01 -3.34
N SER A 5 -11.25 0.76 -2.19
CA SER A 5 -11.35 1.59 -0.97
C SER A 5 -12.77 1.67 -0.37
N GLY A 6 -13.65 0.75 -0.74
CA GLY A 6 -15.00 0.65 -0.21
C GLY A 6 -15.12 -0.39 0.91
N GLN A 7 -15.80 -1.51 0.62
CA GLN A 7 -16.10 -2.54 1.61
C GLN A 7 -14.85 -3.16 2.23
N ASN A 8 -13.81 -3.42 1.43
CA ASN A 8 -12.55 -3.99 1.92
C ASN A 8 -11.94 -3.18 3.06
N ILE A 9 -11.93 -1.85 2.97
CA ILE A 9 -11.36 -0.99 4.02
C ILE A 9 -12.23 -1.04 5.28
N ARG A 10 -13.55 -1.01 5.14
CA ARG A 10 -14.47 -1.17 6.28
C ARG A 10 -14.27 -2.50 6.98
N ASP A 11 -14.09 -3.58 6.22
CA ASP A 11 -13.85 -4.92 6.74
C ASP A 11 -12.53 -4.99 7.52
N TYR A 12 -11.44 -4.41 6.99
CA TYR A 12 -10.15 -4.35 7.70
C TYR A 12 -10.25 -3.57 9.02
N LEU A 13 -10.87 -2.39 8.99
CA LEU A 13 -11.02 -1.56 10.19
C LEU A 13 -11.93 -2.24 11.22
N SER A 14 -13.03 -2.86 10.78
CA SER A 14 -13.93 -3.62 11.67
C SER A 14 -13.22 -4.83 12.28
N ALA A 15 -12.46 -5.58 11.47
CA ALA A 15 -11.73 -6.75 11.96
C ALA A 15 -10.67 -6.37 13.00
N ILE A 16 -9.89 -5.31 12.74
CA ILE A 16 -8.87 -4.88 13.71
C ILE A 16 -9.49 -4.31 14.99
N ASP A 17 -10.61 -3.58 14.89
CA ASP A 17 -11.33 -3.07 16.05
C ASP A 17 -11.93 -4.21 16.92
N ASP A 18 -12.28 -5.32 16.30
CA ASP A 18 -12.76 -6.50 17.02
C ASP A 18 -11.61 -7.26 17.69
N VAL A 19 -10.55 -7.56 16.93
CA VAL A 19 -9.35 -8.25 17.45
C VAL A 19 -8.66 -7.44 18.56
N ALA A 20 -8.67 -6.12 18.47
CA ALA A 20 -8.05 -5.24 19.47
C ALA A 20 -8.75 -5.29 20.86
N LYS A 21 -9.93 -5.92 20.97
CA LYS A 21 -10.62 -6.15 22.25
C LYS A 21 -10.05 -7.36 23.00
N GLU A 22 -9.31 -8.21 22.30
CA GLU A 22 -8.77 -9.43 22.89
C GLU A 22 -7.67 -9.12 23.93
N PRO A 23 -7.66 -9.75 25.10
CA PRO A 23 -6.74 -9.40 26.20
C PRO A 23 -5.27 -9.69 25.92
N TRP A 24 -4.98 -10.47 24.88
CA TRP A 24 -3.62 -10.80 24.43
C TRP A 24 -3.11 -9.85 23.34
N VAL A 25 -3.94 -8.92 22.86
CA VAL A 25 -3.56 -7.93 21.83
C VAL A 25 -3.11 -6.63 22.48
N ASP A 26 -1.91 -6.19 22.15
CA ASP A 26 -1.44 -4.84 22.51
C ASP A 26 -1.90 -3.85 21.43
N LYS A 27 -3.05 -3.23 21.67
CA LYS A 27 -3.67 -2.28 20.72
C LYS A 27 -2.83 -1.02 20.45
N ASP A 28 -1.85 -0.72 21.30
CA ASP A 28 -0.98 0.44 21.15
C ASP A 28 0.26 0.11 20.31
N ARG A 29 0.40 -1.15 19.84
CA ARG A 29 1.53 -1.64 19.04
C ARG A 29 1.08 -2.46 17.83
N LEU A 30 0.13 -1.92 17.08
CA LEU A 30 -0.36 -2.55 15.85
C LEU A 30 0.40 -2.03 14.64
N GLY A 31 0.80 -2.94 13.75
CA GLY A 31 1.33 -2.63 12.43
C GLY A 31 0.40 -3.12 11.34
N CYS A 32 0.44 -2.48 10.17
CA CYS A 32 -0.32 -2.92 9.01
C CYS A 32 0.65 -3.20 7.86
N VAL A 33 0.60 -4.41 7.31
CA VAL A 33 1.48 -4.85 6.23
C VAL A 33 0.67 -5.48 5.11
N GLY A 34 1.11 -5.28 3.87
CA GLY A 34 0.43 -5.86 2.72
C GLY A 34 1.28 -5.80 1.47
N ALA A 35 1.00 -6.72 0.53
CA ALA A 35 1.66 -6.78 -0.76
C ALA A 35 0.62 -6.70 -1.89
N SER A 36 1.02 -6.12 -3.04
CA SER A 36 0.17 -6.02 -4.23
C SER A 36 -1.14 -5.26 -3.91
N TYR A 37 -2.30 -5.88 -4.09
CA TYR A 37 -3.58 -5.34 -3.62
C TYR A 37 -3.56 -4.99 -2.12
N GLY A 38 -2.88 -5.82 -1.30
CA GLY A 38 -2.66 -5.51 0.12
C GLY A 38 -1.76 -4.29 0.33
N GLY A 39 -0.77 -4.09 -0.53
CA GLY A 39 0.10 -2.90 -0.52
C GLY A 39 -0.68 -1.62 -0.85
N TYR A 40 -1.58 -1.69 -1.84
CA TYR A 40 -2.54 -0.60 -2.08
C TYR A 40 -3.39 -0.33 -0.84
N SER A 41 -3.91 -1.39 -0.20
CA SER A 41 -4.74 -1.24 1.01
C SER A 41 -3.96 -0.55 2.14
N VAL A 42 -2.66 -0.85 2.29
CA VAL A 42 -1.77 -0.17 3.24
C VAL A 42 -1.67 1.33 2.93
N TYR A 43 -1.45 1.71 1.68
CA TYR A 43 -1.39 3.12 1.29
C TYR A 43 -2.71 3.86 1.56
N PHE A 44 -3.84 3.23 1.26
CA PHE A 44 -5.13 3.83 1.54
C PHE A 44 -5.39 3.96 3.05
N LEU A 45 -5.09 2.89 3.82
CA LEU A 45 -5.22 2.90 5.27
C LEU A 45 -4.30 3.92 5.94
N ALA A 46 -3.11 4.20 5.38
CA ALA A 46 -2.22 5.23 5.91
C ALA A 46 -2.88 6.62 6.04
N GLY A 47 -3.87 6.90 5.17
CA GLY A 47 -4.69 8.12 5.25
C GLY A 47 -6.04 7.95 5.97
N HIS A 48 -6.39 6.73 6.45
CA HIS A 48 -7.74 6.43 6.95
C HIS A 48 -7.78 5.50 8.17
N HIS A 49 -6.64 5.31 8.87
CA HIS A 49 -6.59 4.35 10.00
C HIS A 49 -6.98 4.95 11.36
N ASP A 50 -7.17 6.26 11.44
CA ASP A 50 -7.58 6.97 12.66
C ASP A 50 -6.71 6.58 13.89
N GLY A 51 -5.38 6.58 13.72
CA GLY A 51 -4.40 6.32 14.78
C GLY A 51 -4.25 4.86 15.22
N ARG A 52 -4.90 3.90 14.54
CA ARG A 52 -4.86 2.47 14.92
C ARG A 52 -3.48 1.84 14.79
N PHE A 53 -2.74 2.20 13.75
CA PHE A 53 -1.45 1.59 13.45
C PHE A 53 -0.28 2.51 13.79
N LYS A 54 0.86 1.91 14.17
CA LYS A 54 2.11 2.60 14.53
C LYS A 54 3.21 2.41 13.49
N ALA A 55 3.02 1.49 12.55
CA ALA A 55 3.93 1.27 11.44
C ALA A 55 3.18 0.66 10.25
N PHE A 56 3.62 1.03 9.06
CA PHE A 56 3.13 0.47 7.81
C PHE A 56 4.27 -0.18 7.01
N ILE A 57 3.95 -1.26 6.27
CA ILE A 57 4.82 -1.81 5.23
C ILE A 57 3.96 -2.10 4.00
N SER A 58 4.25 -1.43 2.88
CA SER A 58 3.66 -1.70 1.57
C SER A 58 4.70 -2.33 0.66
N HIS A 59 4.43 -3.54 0.18
CA HIS A 59 5.26 -4.21 -0.82
C HIS A 59 4.52 -4.21 -2.16
N CYS A 60 5.16 -3.69 -3.22
CA CYS A 60 4.61 -3.58 -4.58
C CYS A 60 3.14 -3.11 -4.58
N GLY A 61 2.83 -2.07 -3.80
CA GLY A 61 1.47 -1.53 -3.70
C GLY A 61 1.13 -0.54 -4.78
N ILE A 62 -0.16 -0.47 -5.16
CA ILE A 62 -0.65 0.56 -6.09
C ILE A 62 -0.90 1.84 -5.29
N PHE A 63 -0.27 2.92 -5.70
CA PHE A 63 -0.37 4.23 -5.06
C PHE A 63 -1.20 5.23 -5.87
N ASP A 64 -0.90 5.38 -7.16
CA ASP A 64 -1.62 6.22 -8.10
C ASP A 64 -2.34 5.38 -9.15
N PHE A 65 -3.67 5.38 -9.11
CA PHE A 65 -4.50 4.59 -10.02
C PHE A 65 -4.44 5.08 -11.46
N GLU A 66 -4.24 6.39 -11.69
CA GLU A 66 -4.16 6.95 -13.05
C GLU A 66 -2.83 6.53 -13.70
N ALA A 67 -1.71 6.67 -12.99
CA ALA A 67 -0.39 6.22 -13.44
C ALA A 67 -0.37 4.69 -13.62
N MET A 68 -0.96 3.93 -12.69
CA MET A 68 -1.09 2.48 -12.78
C MET A 68 -1.85 2.05 -14.04
N TYR A 69 -2.97 2.69 -14.37
CA TYR A 69 -3.75 2.38 -15.56
C TYR A 69 -2.94 2.53 -16.86
N GLY A 70 -2.04 3.51 -16.90
CA GLY A 70 -1.22 3.80 -18.09
C GLY A 70 0.06 2.96 -18.21
N SER A 71 0.42 2.15 -17.20
CA SER A 71 1.76 1.55 -17.13
C SER A 71 1.80 0.06 -16.79
N THR A 72 0.71 -0.52 -16.31
CA THR A 72 0.66 -1.95 -15.97
C THR A 72 0.64 -2.85 -17.21
N GLU A 73 1.23 -4.04 -17.10
CA GLU A 73 1.09 -5.12 -18.08
C GLU A 73 -0.32 -5.75 -18.08
N GLU A 74 -1.08 -5.58 -16.99
CA GLU A 74 -2.39 -6.21 -16.77
C GLU A 74 -3.56 -5.25 -17.02
N LEU A 75 -3.52 -4.45 -18.07
CA LEU A 75 -4.56 -3.46 -18.35
C LEU A 75 -5.98 -4.05 -18.43
N PHE A 76 -6.11 -5.29 -18.92
CA PHE A 76 -7.40 -6.00 -18.95
C PHE A 76 -8.02 -6.15 -17.56
N PHE A 77 -7.19 -6.43 -16.56
CA PHE A 77 -7.61 -6.57 -15.17
C PHE A 77 -8.13 -5.23 -14.62
N LEU A 78 -7.39 -4.14 -14.85
CA LEU A 78 -7.82 -2.81 -14.42
C LEU A 78 -9.10 -2.33 -15.11
N ASN A 79 -9.28 -2.64 -16.40
CA ASN A 79 -10.54 -2.34 -17.09
C ASN A 79 -11.75 -2.99 -16.40
N ASN A 80 -11.58 -4.22 -15.92
CA ASN A 80 -12.62 -4.91 -15.17
C ASN A 80 -12.81 -4.32 -13.77
N ASP A 81 -11.71 -4.11 -13.04
CA ASP A 81 -11.76 -3.79 -11.62
C ASP A 81 -11.98 -2.30 -11.34
N TYR A 82 -11.40 -1.41 -12.15
CA TYR A 82 -11.61 0.03 -12.02
C TYR A 82 -12.89 0.49 -12.73
N GLY A 83 -13.46 -0.37 -13.60
CA GLY A 83 -14.64 -0.08 -14.41
C GLY A 83 -14.30 0.62 -15.73
N GLY A 84 -13.02 0.88 -16.05
CA GLY A 84 -12.59 1.50 -17.30
C GLY A 84 -11.54 2.60 -17.09
N PRO A 85 -11.24 3.36 -18.15
CA PRO A 85 -10.17 4.37 -18.11
C PRO A 85 -10.55 5.62 -17.31
N TYR A 86 -9.55 6.28 -16.72
CA TYR A 86 -9.73 7.49 -15.90
C TYR A 86 -10.27 8.70 -16.68
N TRP A 87 -10.17 8.68 -18.00
CA TRP A 87 -10.73 9.75 -18.86
C TRP A 87 -12.19 9.55 -19.25
N ASP A 88 -12.78 8.39 -18.97
CA ASP A 88 -14.24 8.18 -19.17
C ASP A 88 -15.02 8.84 -18.03
N LYS A 89 -15.25 10.15 -18.17
CA LYS A 89 -15.91 10.96 -17.15
C LYS A 89 -17.40 10.65 -16.98
N GLN A 90 -18.00 9.85 -17.88
CA GLN A 90 -19.40 9.45 -17.79
C GLN A 90 -19.57 8.11 -17.09
N ASN A 91 -18.51 7.38 -16.89
CA ASN A 91 -18.50 6.10 -16.18
C ASN A 91 -18.44 6.33 -14.66
N ALA A 92 -19.57 6.25 -13.98
CA ALA A 92 -19.65 6.49 -12.54
C ALA A 92 -18.79 5.52 -11.71
N THR A 93 -18.60 4.28 -12.17
CA THR A 93 -17.73 3.29 -11.49
C THR A 93 -16.27 3.69 -11.60
N ALA A 94 -15.81 4.01 -12.79
CA ALA A 94 -14.43 4.46 -13.01
C ALA A 94 -14.17 5.75 -12.22
N MET A 95 -15.04 6.74 -12.31
CA MET A 95 -14.88 8.01 -11.58
C MET A 95 -14.78 7.82 -10.07
N ARG A 96 -15.61 6.94 -9.48
CA ARG A 96 -15.53 6.61 -8.06
C ARG A 96 -14.20 5.93 -7.71
N THR A 97 -13.76 4.97 -8.52
CA THR A 97 -12.50 4.27 -8.29
C THR A 97 -11.32 5.24 -8.28
N TYR A 98 -11.17 6.06 -9.31
CA TYR A 98 -10.07 7.02 -9.38
C TYR A 98 -10.14 8.13 -8.33
N ALA A 99 -11.34 8.50 -7.86
CA ALA A 99 -11.49 9.41 -6.73
C ALA A 99 -10.91 8.84 -5.42
N ASN A 100 -10.88 7.52 -5.29
CA ASN A 100 -10.37 6.79 -4.13
C ASN A 100 -8.89 6.35 -4.28
N SER A 101 -8.16 6.88 -5.24
CA SER A 101 -6.74 6.57 -5.41
C SER A 101 -5.93 7.03 -4.18
N PRO A 102 -5.08 6.18 -3.60
CA PRO A 102 -4.37 6.47 -2.34
C PRO A 102 -3.56 7.77 -2.35
N HIS A 103 -2.93 8.12 -3.47
CA HIS A 103 -2.11 9.33 -3.59
C HIS A 103 -2.86 10.62 -3.26
N LYS A 104 -4.19 10.61 -3.37
CA LYS A 104 -5.05 11.78 -3.09
C LYS A 104 -5.26 12.05 -1.59
N PHE A 105 -4.77 11.17 -0.73
CA PHE A 105 -4.96 11.24 0.73
C PHE A 105 -3.64 11.31 1.51
N VAL A 106 -2.54 11.60 0.83
CA VAL A 106 -1.21 11.69 1.46
C VAL A 106 -1.16 12.81 2.51
N ASP A 107 -1.95 13.85 2.33
CA ASP A 107 -2.11 14.95 3.30
C ASP A 107 -2.58 14.49 4.69
N LYS A 108 -3.14 13.27 4.78
CA LYS A 108 -3.58 12.63 6.02
C LYS A 108 -2.61 11.62 6.60
N TRP A 109 -1.49 11.36 5.92
CA TRP A 109 -0.50 10.41 6.39
C TRP A 109 0.28 10.98 7.57
N ASP A 110 0.40 10.21 8.65
CA ASP A 110 1.06 10.63 9.89
C ASP A 110 1.97 9.55 10.50
N THR A 111 1.98 8.36 9.94
CA THR A 111 2.57 7.16 10.53
C THR A 111 3.74 6.64 9.68
N PRO A 112 4.84 6.18 10.30
CA PRO A 112 6.00 5.65 9.60
C PRO A 112 5.66 4.54 8.61
N ILE A 113 6.26 4.57 7.41
CA ILE A 113 5.99 3.63 6.35
C ILE A 113 7.27 3.10 5.69
N MET A 114 7.38 1.78 5.55
CA MET A 114 8.36 1.14 4.69
C MET A 114 7.71 0.70 3.38
N ILE A 115 8.42 0.94 2.29
CA ILE A 115 7.97 0.63 0.93
C ILE A 115 8.98 -0.30 0.30
N ILE A 116 8.52 -1.42 -0.25
CA ILE A 116 9.37 -2.45 -0.87
C ILE A 116 8.90 -2.64 -2.31
N THR A 117 9.85 -2.77 -3.25
CA THR A 117 9.56 -2.97 -4.66
C THR A 117 10.66 -3.73 -5.39
N GLY A 118 10.32 -4.41 -6.48
CA GLY A 118 11.27 -4.90 -7.48
C GLY A 118 11.28 -3.98 -8.69
N GLU A 119 12.47 -3.69 -9.24
CA GLU A 119 12.61 -2.81 -10.41
C GLU A 119 11.99 -3.42 -11.68
N LEU A 120 11.94 -4.75 -11.74
CA LEU A 120 11.40 -5.49 -12.87
C LEU A 120 9.90 -5.80 -12.72
N ASP A 121 9.23 -5.14 -11.78
CA ASP A 121 7.78 -5.28 -11.62
C ASP A 121 7.04 -4.49 -12.71
N PHE A 122 6.53 -5.22 -13.71
CA PHE A 122 5.70 -4.68 -14.78
C PHE A 122 4.20 -4.77 -14.47
N ARG A 123 3.83 -5.49 -13.42
CA ARG A 123 2.45 -5.60 -12.94
C ARG A 123 2.05 -4.36 -12.18
N ILE A 124 2.80 -4.02 -11.13
CA ILE A 124 2.69 -2.76 -10.42
C ILE A 124 4.05 -2.06 -10.55
N PRO A 125 4.22 -1.21 -11.56
CA PRO A 125 5.51 -0.61 -11.87
C PRO A 125 6.15 0.06 -10.65
N TYR A 126 7.44 -0.14 -10.47
CA TYR A 126 8.20 0.34 -9.30
C TYR A 126 8.07 1.85 -9.07
N THR A 127 7.71 2.61 -10.10
CA THR A 127 7.42 4.05 -10.01
C THR A 127 6.31 4.36 -9.00
N GLN A 128 5.34 3.46 -8.81
CA GLN A 128 4.31 3.57 -7.78
C GLN A 128 4.92 3.67 -6.37
N SER A 129 5.96 2.89 -6.13
CA SER A 129 6.71 2.89 -4.87
C SER A 129 7.57 4.16 -4.72
N LEU A 130 8.20 4.64 -5.81
CA LEU A 130 8.96 5.89 -5.81
C LEU A 130 8.06 7.09 -5.51
N GLU A 131 6.89 7.16 -6.12
CA GLU A 131 5.90 8.22 -5.88
C GLU A 131 5.46 8.24 -4.41
N ALA A 132 5.09 7.07 -3.86
CA ALA A 132 4.66 6.95 -2.47
C ALA A 132 5.78 7.33 -1.48
N PHE A 133 7.02 6.89 -1.73
CA PHE A 133 8.18 7.25 -0.92
C PHE A 133 8.46 8.75 -0.95
N THR A 134 8.45 9.34 -2.13
CA THR A 134 8.67 10.78 -2.30
C THR A 134 7.59 11.57 -1.56
N ALA A 135 6.33 11.19 -1.71
CA ALA A 135 5.22 11.84 -1.03
C ALA A 135 5.36 11.75 0.48
N ALA A 136 5.64 10.57 1.04
CA ALA A 136 5.85 10.38 2.48
C ALA A 136 6.99 11.26 3.01
N ARG A 137 8.13 11.30 2.31
CA ARG A 137 9.29 12.10 2.72
C ARG A 137 9.02 13.60 2.68
N LEU A 138 8.31 14.09 1.67
CA LEU A 138 7.93 15.52 1.58
C LEU A 138 6.93 15.92 2.67
N HIS A 139 6.09 15.01 3.12
CA HIS A 139 5.21 15.21 4.28
C HIS A 139 5.92 15.05 5.64
N GLY A 140 7.25 14.84 5.66
CA GLY A 140 8.03 14.72 6.89
C GLY A 140 7.86 13.39 7.63
N ILE A 141 7.25 12.40 6.99
CA ILE A 141 7.03 11.06 7.55
C ILE A 141 8.36 10.28 7.52
N ASP A 142 8.66 9.53 8.58
CA ASP A 142 9.75 8.58 8.54
C ASP A 142 9.40 7.47 7.55
N ALA A 143 10.09 7.47 6.42
CA ALA A 143 9.85 6.52 5.33
C ALA A 143 11.17 5.88 4.89
N ARG A 144 11.09 4.58 4.55
CA ARG A 144 12.19 3.79 4.00
C ARG A 144 11.75 3.13 2.69
N LEU A 145 12.57 3.27 1.66
CA LEU A 145 12.44 2.53 0.41
C LEU A 145 13.46 1.39 0.39
N VAL A 146 13.00 0.19 0.05
CA VAL A 146 13.82 -0.98 -0.23
C VAL A 146 13.51 -1.45 -1.65
N GLU A 147 14.47 -1.27 -2.53
CA GLU A 147 14.35 -1.58 -3.96
C GLU A 147 15.30 -2.72 -4.31
N PHE A 148 14.79 -3.70 -5.06
CA PHE A 148 15.54 -4.84 -5.56
C PHE A 148 15.66 -4.74 -7.07
N GLU A 149 16.85 -4.42 -7.57
CA GLU A 149 17.12 -4.17 -9.00
C GLU A 149 16.85 -5.38 -9.90
N ASP A 150 16.88 -6.57 -9.35
CA ASP A 150 16.80 -7.84 -10.08
C ASP A 150 15.60 -8.71 -9.71
N GLU A 151 14.61 -8.15 -9.02
CA GLU A 151 13.34 -8.80 -8.67
C GLU A 151 12.17 -8.19 -9.43
N ASP A 152 11.14 -9.00 -9.60
CA ASP A 152 9.86 -8.60 -10.19
C ASP A 152 8.79 -8.30 -9.11
N HIS A 153 7.55 -8.73 -9.34
CA HIS A 153 6.43 -8.52 -8.40
C HIS A 153 6.64 -9.19 -7.05
N GLN A 154 7.52 -10.19 -6.96
CA GLN A 154 7.83 -10.91 -5.73
C GLN A 154 9.34 -11.06 -5.55
N VAL A 155 9.81 -10.97 -4.31
CA VAL A 155 11.21 -11.19 -3.97
C VAL A 155 11.44 -12.69 -3.82
N MET A 156 11.98 -13.31 -4.87
CA MET A 156 12.14 -14.76 -4.96
C MET A 156 13.58 -15.24 -4.83
N LYS A 157 14.58 -14.38 -5.11
CA LYS A 157 15.98 -14.78 -5.02
C LYS A 157 16.41 -14.94 -3.57
N PRO A 158 17.10 -16.04 -3.21
CA PRO A 158 17.43 -16.34 -1.81
C PRO A 158 18.23 -15.23 -1.11
N GLN A 159 19.21 -14.62 -1.79
CA GLN A 159 20.01 -13.53 -1.23
C GLN A 159 19.15 -12.28 -0.93
N ASN A 160 18.22 -11.97 -1.83
CA ASN A 160 17.30 -10.83 -1.68
C ASN A 160 16.28 -11.10 -0.58
N SER A 161 15.79 -12.34 -0.46
CA SER A 161 14.90 -12.74 0.62
C SER A 161 15.51 -12.56 2.01
N VAL A 162 16.80 -12.78 2.17
CA VAL A 162 17.53 -12.52 3.43
C VAL A 162 17.50 -11.02 3.76
N VAL A 163 17.78 -10.16 2.77
CA VAL A 163 17.70 -8.70 2.94
C VAL A 163 16.26 -8.28 3.25
N TRP A 164 15.30 -8.78 2.47
CA TRP A 164 13.86 -8.49 2.67
C TRP A 164 13.43 -8.80 4.11
N ASN A 165 13.75 -10.00 4.62
CA ASN A 165 13.37 -10.39 5.98
C ASN A 165 14.02 -9.47 7.03
N ARG A 166 15.32 -9.15 6.89
CA ARG A 166 16.02 -8.27 7.81
C ARG A 166 15.38 -6.89 7.87
N GLU A 167 15.08 -6.30 6.71
CA GLU A 167 14.49 -4.97 6.61
C GLU A 167 13.05 -4.98 7.14
N PHE A 168 12.25 -5.98 6.74
CA PHE A 168 10.86 -6.12 7.15
C PHE A 168 10.70 -6.23 8.67
N PHE A 169 11.40 -7.18 9.28
CA PHE A 169 11.33 -7.36 10.73
C PHE A 169 12.04 -6.25 11.50
N GLY A 170 13.12 -5.72 10.98
CA GLY A 170 13.83 -4.59 11.58
C GLY A 170 12.94 -3.34 11.64
N TRP A 171 12.12 -3.10 10.60
CA TRP A 171 11.15 -2.01 10.60
C TRP A 171 10.05 -2.19 11.64
N LEU A 172 9.45 -3.37 11.70
CA LEU A 172 8.43 -3.68 12.70
C LEU A 172 9.00 -3.60 14.13
N ASP A 173 10.20 -4.12 14.33
CA ASP A 173 10.89 -4.07 15.62
C ASP A 173 11.11 -2.63 16.09
N LYS A 174 11.52 -1.74 15.19
CA LYS A 174 11.76 -0.33 15.49
C LYS A 174 10.55 0.39 16.08
N TYR A 175 9.35 0.06 15.61
CA TYR A 175 8.13 0.78 16.01
C TYR A 175 7.21 -0.01 16.94
N LEU A 176 7.31 -1.34 16.95
CA LEU A 176 6.36 -2.19 17.67
C LEU A 176 6.98 -2.97 18.84
N LYS A 177 8.31 -3.12 18.91
CA LYS A 177 8.95 -3.69 20.12
C LYS A 177 9.11 -2.66 21.22
N LYS A 178 9.02 -3.14 22.46
CA LYS A 178 9.44 -2.39 23.67
C LYS A 178 10.92 -2.58 23.88
#